data_9fdfcc415eb598d9cc769cde3eda1345
#
_entry.id   9fdfcc415eb598d9cc769cde3eda1345
#
_cell.length_a   1.000
_cell.length_b   1.000
_cell.length_c   1.000
_cell.angle_alpha   90.00
_cell.angle_beta   90.00
_cell.angle_gamma   90.00
#
_symmetry.space_group_name_H-M   'P 1'
#
loop_
_entity.id
_entity.type
_entity.pdbx_description
1 polymer ?
#
loop_
_entity_poly.entity_id
_entity_poly.type
_entity_poly.pdbx_seq_one_letter_code
_entity_poly.pdbx_strand_id
1 'polypeptide(L)'
;MVGTDVTPENFGRIAAQTAKQVILQRIREAEREMMYEEYVDRVSEVVTGIVQQAGDRNNVLVDLGKVEALLPRSEQVDGERYEQGSRIKAVITEVRSGTKGPQVILSRRDPELIKTLFELEVPEIADGLVEIRGVAREPGYRSKIAVESHAQGVDPVGACVGPRGSRVRMVVSELRGEKIDIIPWNPEPARFVAKALSPARVREVLVDDESAEATVVVPDDQLSLAIGKEGLNARLAARLTGWKIDIVSESEFARTEAEAAYGGDDDAEFSGRCAAVLSTGKRCPNTSLPGSKYCGIPGHRDVGGKEGEASVEA
;
A
#
# COMPACT_ATOMS: atom_id res chain seq x y z
N MET A 1 24.23 38.54 72.25
CA MET A 1 23.23 37.48 72.00
C MET A 1 23.99 36.29 71.42
N VAL A 2 24.16 35.24 72.21
CA VAL A 2 24.80 33.99 71.76
C VAL A 2 23.70 33.16 71.09
N GLY A 3 23.76 33.05 69.78
CA GLY A 3 22.83 32.19 69.04
C GLY A 3 23.24 30.74 69.28
N THR A 4 22.40 29.96 69.95
CA THR A 4 22.51 28.52 70.02
C THR A 4 22.15 27.92 68.72
N ASP A 5 23.09 27.18 68.10
CA ASP A 5 22.87 26.41 66.93
C ASP A 5 21.90 25.25 67.23
N VAL A 6 20.68 25.32 66.75
CA VAL A 6 19.60 24.36 67.06
C VAL A 6 19.48 23.31 65.90
N THR A 7 20.55 23.18 65.09
CA THR A 7 20.54 22.22 63.94
C THR A 7 20.56 20.78 64.47
N PRO A 8 19.56 19.94 64.25
CA PRO A 8 19.58 18.53 64.70
C PRO A 8 20.78 17.80 64.11
N GLU A 9 21.47 16.94 64.85
CA GLU A 9 22.64 16.17 64.43
C GLU A 9 22.35 15.30 63.16
N ASN A 10 21.08 14.93 62.93
CA ASN A 10 20.65 14.19 61.76
C ASN A 10 20.34 15.05 60.51
N PHE A 11 20.33 16.40 60.69
CA PHE A 11 20.00 17.31 59.57
C PHE A 11 20.99 17.21 58.37
N GLY A 12 22.28 17.08 58.71
CA GLY A 12 23.36 16.90 57.76
C GLY A 12 23.21 15.61 56.92
N ARG A 13 22.77 14.51 57.56
CA ARG A 13 22.53 13.24 56.85
C ARG A 13 21.31 13.30 55.90
N ILE A 14 20.24 13.94 56.36
CA ILE A 14 19.01 14.14 55.53
C ILE A 14 19.35 15.06 54.37
N ALA A 15 20.04 16.17 54.58
CA ALA A 15 20.47 17.08 53.51
C ALA A 15 21.40 16.38 52.51
N ALA A 16 22.35 15.57 52.96
CA ALA A 16 23.24 14.80 52.09
C ALA A 16 22.48 13.73 51.27
N GLN A 17 21.51 13.04 51.89
CA GLN A 17 20.67 12.07 51.17
C GLN A 17 19.79 12.76 50.13
N THR A 18 19.16 13.89 50.46
CA THR A 18 18.36 14.69 49.54
C THR A 18 19.20 15.22 48.39
N ALA A 19 20.38 15.78 48.68
CA ALA A 19 21.30 16.24 47.64
C ALA A 19 21.72 15.11 46.70
N LYS A 20 22.09 13.95 47.24
CA LYS A 20 22.38 12.74 46.43
C LYS A 20 21.19 12.36 45.55
N GLN A 21 19.99 12.34 46.08
CA GLN A 21 18.78 11.98 45.34
C GLN A 21 18.50 12.99 44.22
N VAL A 22 18.61 14.28 44.46
CA VAL A 22 18.42 15.34 43.47
C VAL A 22 19.47 15.26 42.37
N ILE A 23 20.74 15.04 42.73
CA ILE A 23 21.82 14.88 41.75
C ILE A 23 21.55 13.65 40.83
N LEU A 24 21.23 12.50 41.44
CA LEU A 24 20.92 11.29 40.67
C LEU A 24 19.68 11.46 39.79
N GLN A 25 18.69 12.22 40.25
CA GLN A 25 17.51 12.53 39.46
C GLN A 25 17.89 13.40 38.24
N ARG A 26 18.69 14.46 38.42
CA ARG A 26 19.16 15.32 37.35
C ARG A 26 20.02 14.58 36.31
N ILE A 27 20.89 13.69 36.78
CA ILE A 27 21.69 12.84 35.90
C ILE A 27 20.75 11.95 35.04
N ARG A 28 19.77 11.29 35.65
CA ARG A 28 18.80 10.47 34.92
C ARG A 28 17.92 11.27 33.96
N GLU A 29 17.56 12.50 34.30
CA GLU A 29 16.83 13.40 33.42
C GLU A 29 17.68 13.75 32.18
N ALA A 30 18.94 14.13 32.37
CA ALA A 30 19.88 14.44 31.30
C ALA A 30 20.16 13.20 30.40
N GLU A 31 20.38 12.02 31.00
CA GLU A 31 20.54 10.77 30.26
C GLU A 31 19.32 10.46 29.38
N ARG A 32 18.09 10.68 29.89
CA ARG A 32 16.86 10.47 29.16
C ARG A 32 16.72 11.45 27.99
N GLU A 33 17.06 12.70 28.22
CA GLU A 33 17.01 13.74 27.17
C GLU A 33 17.99 13.43 26.06
N MET A 34 19.23 13.06 26.36
CA MET A 34 20.22 12.63 25.38
C MET A 34 19.77 11.39 24.60
N MET A 35 19.17 10.40 25.28
CA MET A 35 18.62 9.23 24.60
C MET A 35 17.44 9.59 23.69
N TYR A 36 16.58 10.52 24.11
CA TYR A 36 15.48 10.99 23.29
C TYR A 36 15.98 11.67 22.02
N GLU A 37 16.91 12.59 22.13
CA GLU A 37 17.54 13.27 20.98
C GLU A 37 18.21 12.25 20.03
N GLU A 38 18.98 11.29 20.56
CA GLU A 38 19.64 10.25 19.74
C GLU A 38 18.64 9.44 18.91
N TYR A 39 17.46 9.10 19.46
CA TYR A 39 16.49 8.28 18.75
C TYR A 39 15.49 9.07 17.89
N VAL A 40 15.23 10.34 18.19
CA VAL A 40 14.39 11.21 17.35
C VAL A 40 14.99 11.39 15.96
N ASP A 41 16.30 11.58 15.90
CA ASP A 41 17.01 11.72 14.61
C ASP A 41 17.04 10.42 13.79
N ARG A 42 16.70 9.28 14.42
CA ARG A 42 16.68 7.95 13.78
C ARG A 42 15.29 7.46 13.40
N VAL A 43 14.30 8.34 13.42
CA VAL A 43 12.95 8.01 12.88
C VAL A 43 13.07 7.66 11.40
N SER A 44 12.35 6.64 10.98
CA SER A 44 12.42 5.98 9.66
C SER A 44 13.64 5.08 9.42
N GLU A 45 14.57 4.96 10.39
CA GLU A 45 15.65 3.99 10.30
C GLU A 45 15.20 2.58 10.70
N VAL A 46 15.82 1.58 10.09
CA VAL A 46 15.69 0.18 10.50
C VAL A 46 16.69 -0.15 11.60
N VAL A 47 16.17 -0.63 12.71
CA VAL A 47 16.98 -1.08 13.87
C VAL A 47 16.84 -2.57 14.07
N THR A 48 17.89 -3.16 14.63
CA THR A 48 17.87 -4.57 15.06
C THR A 48 17.74 -4.62 16.57
N GLY A 49 16.79 -5.39 17.06
CA GLY A 49 16.59 -5.59 18.50
C GLY A 49 16.33 -7.05 18.86
N ILE A 50 16.32 -7.32 20.16
CA ILE A 50 16.03 -8.64 20.72
C ILE A 50 14.68 -8.58 21.41
N VAL A 51 13.79 -9.50 21.09
CA VAL A 51 12.48 -9.62 21.74
C VAL A 51 12.71 -10.03 23.21
N GLN A 52 12.34 -9.15 24.14
CA GLN A 52 12.50 -9.39 25.58
C GLN A 52 11.34 -10.17 26.16
N GLN A 53 10.14 -9.75 25.85
CA GLN A 53 8.93 -10.38 26.32
C GLN A 53 7.83 -10.11 25.31
N ALA A 54 7.04 -11.15 24.98
CA ALA A 54 5.70 -10.92 24.49
C ALA A 54 4.90 -10.33 25.68
N GLY A 55 5.03 -9.00 25.85
CA GLY A 55 4.32 -8.27 26.88
C GLY A 55 2.84 -8.44 26.69
N ASP A 56 2.03 -8.01 27.68
CA ASP A 56 0.57 -8.07 27.68
C ASP A 56 -0.01 -8.37 26.29
N ARG A 57 -0.80 -9.36 26.10
CA ARG A 57 -1.32 -10.02 24.86
C ARG A 57 -1.31 -9.22 23.54
N ASN A 58 -1.02 -7.92 23.56
CA ASN A 58 -1.12 -7.00 22.44
C ASN A 58 0.19 -6.32 22.03
N ASN A 59 1.19 -6.21 22.89
CA ASN A 59 2.42 -5.46 22.59
C ASN A 59 3.65 -6.34 22.81
N VAL A 60 4.68 -6.15 21.97
CA VAL A 60 5.97 -6.83 22.08
C VAL A 60 7.01 -5.81 22.52
N LEU A 61 7.78 -6.13 23.56
CA LEU A 61 8.92 -5.33 24.00
C LEU A 61 10.19 -5.84 23.30
N VAL A 62 10.95 -4.90 22.77
CA VAL A 62 12.18 -5.16 22.00
C VAL A 62 13.31 -4.36 22.62
N ASP A 63 14.38 -5.03 23.00
CA ASP A 63 15.58 -4.41 23.51
C ASP A 63 16.49 -3.97 22.35
N LEU A 64 16.76 -2.68 22.28
CA LEU A 64 17.70 -2.08 21.33
C LEU A 64 19.10 -1.88 21.93
N GLY A 65 19.34 -2.39 23.14
CA GLY A 65 20.60 -2.30 23.87
C GLY A 65 20.65 -1.11 24.83
N LYS A 66 20.33 0.10 24.38
CA LYS A 66 20.28 1.31 25.23
C LYS A 66 18.89 1.62 25.75
N VAL A 67 17.86 1.32 24.98
CA VAL A 67 16.46 1.59 25.30
C VAL A 67 15.59 0.39 24.97
N GLU A 68 14.48 0.27 25.70
CA GLU A 68 13.40 -0.65 25.36
C GLU A 68 12.44 0.02 24.37
N ALA A 69 12.18 -0.66 23.27
CA ALA A 69 11.24 -0.23 22.24
C ALA A 69 9.95 -1.04 22.31
N LEU A 70 8.87 -0.44 21.85
CA LEU A 70 7.55 -1.05 21.82
C LEU A 70 7.15 -1.36 20.36
N LEU A 71 6.79 -2.61 20.09
CA LEU A 71 6.15 -3.02 18.86
C LEU A 71 4.66 -3.28 19.15
N PRO A 72 3.78 -2.28 18.94
CA PRO A 72 2.36 -2.41 19.23
C PRO A 72 1.68 -3.38 18.26
N ARG A 73 0.54 -3.94 18.65
CA ARG A 73 -0.21 -4.92 17.84
C ARG A 73 -0.57 -4.40 16.44
N SER A 74 -0.88 -3.13 16.30
CA SER A 74 -1.17 -2.47 15.02
C SER A 74 0.01 -2.52 14.04
N GLU A 75 1.24 -2.54 14.56
CA GLU A 75 2.48 -2.52 13.79
C GLU A 75 3.13 -3.91 13.64
N GLN A 76 2.53 -4.93 14.25
CA GLN A 76 2.92 -6.32 14.08
C GLN A 76 2.35 -6.88 12.78
N VAL A 77 3.06 -7.82 12.18
CA VAL A 77 2.62 -8.55 11.00
C VAL A 77 1.82 -9.79 11.44
N ASP A 78 0.63 -9.96 10.88
CA ASP A 78 -0.19 -11.13 11.17
C ASP A 78 0.51 -12.42 10.67
N GLY A 79 0.59 -13.41 11.55
CA GLY A 79 1.28 -14.67 11.27
C GLY A 79 2.76 -14.71 11.68
N GLU A 80 3.41 -13.57 11.97
CA GLU A 80 4.73 -13.56 12.57
C GLU A 80 4.68 -13.95 14.06
N ARG A 81 5.64 -14.77 14.49
CA ARG A 81 5.83 -15.12 15.91
C ARG A 81 7.01 -14.34 16.48
N TYR A 82 6.77 -13.61 17.55
CA TYR A 82 7.79 -12.84 18.26
C TYR A 82 8.22 -13.61 19.51
N GLU A 83 9.09 -14.61 19.32
CA GLU A 83 9.59 -15.46 20.41
C GLU A 83 10.63 -14.70 21.24
N GLN A 84 10.58 -14.88 22.56
CA GLN A 84 11.56 -14.28 23.47
C GLN A 84 12.98 -14.71 23.10
N GLY A 85 13.91 -13.74 23.08
CA GLY A 85 15.30 -13.94 22.68
C GLY A 85 15.53 -13.96 21.18
N SER A 86 14.46 -13.92 20.34
CA SER A 86 14.63 -13.80 18.90
C SER A 86 15.07 -12.41 18.49
N ARG A 87 15.92 -12.35 17.46
CA ARG A 87 16.37 -11.09 16.87
C ARG A 87 15.41 -10.67 15.78
N ILE A 88 14.99 -9.40 15.78
CA ILE A 88 14.10 -8.84 14.76
C ILE A 88 14.67 -7.52 14.24
N LYS A 89 14.37 -7.20 12.98
CA LYS A 89 14.59 -5.89 12.36
C LYS A 89 13.24 -5.17 12.27
N ALA A 90 13.19 -3.91 12.62
CA ALA A 90 11.98 -3.09 12.57
C ALA A 90 12.33 -1.63 12.30
N VAL A 91 11.38 -0.88 11.76
CA VAL A 91 11.51 0.57 11.51
C VAL A 91 11.10 1.33 12.78
N ILE A 92 11.84 2.37 13.13
CA ILE A 92 11.41 3.34 14.15
C ILE A 92 10.38 4.26 13.50
N THR A 93 9.13 4.19 13.95
CA THR A 93 8.06 5.04 13.42
C THR A 93 7.87 6.31 14.22
N GLU A 94 8.08 6.24 15.52
CA GLU A 94 7.86 7.36 16.42
C GLU A 94 8.71 7.23 17.68
N VAL A 95 9.15 8.36 18.22
CA VAL A 95 9.81 8.45 19.52
C VAL A 95 9.02 9.41 20.39
N ARG A 96 8.49 8.92 21.51
CA ARG A 96 7.72 9.70 22.47
C ARG A 96 8.53 9.97 23.71
N SER A 97 8.42 11.17 24.26
CA SER A 97 8.95 11.47 25.59
C SER A 97 8.06 10.84 26.65
N GLY A 98 8.63 9.99 27.48
CA GLY A 98 7.92 9.31 28.58
C GLY A 98 8.53 9.60 29.93
N THR A 99 7.76 9.43 31.01
CA THR A 99 8.20 9.65 32.40
C THR A 99 9.35 8.74 32.84
N LYS A 100 9.47 7.57 32.20
CA LYS A 100 10.53 6.58 32.51
C LYS A 100 11.70 6.61 31.52
N GLY A 101 11.64 7.45 30.49
CA GLY A 101 12.60 7.55 29.39
C GLY A 101 11.90 7.64 28.03
N PRO A 102 12.66 7.77 26.92
CA PRO A 102 12.07 7.77 25.58
C PRO A 102 11.37 6.44 25.30
N GLN A 103 10.18 6.52 24.75
CA GLN A 103 9.43 5.37 24.28
C GLN A 103 9.56 5.32 22.75
N VAL A 104 10.37 4.39 22.26
CA VAL A 104 10.57 4.15 20.83
C VAL A 104 9.48 3.21 20.33
N ILE A 105 8.73 3.62 19.31
CA ILE A 105 7.71 2.79 18.68
C ILE A 105 8.30 2.19 17.40
N LEU A 106 8.15 0.88 17.27
CA LEU A 106 8.64 0.11 16.14
C LEU A 106 7.49 -0.36 15.25
N SER A 107 7.77 -0.47 13.95
CA SER A 107 6.89 -1.09 12.97
C SER A 107 7.59 -2.19 12.17
N ARG A 108 6.86 -3.30 11.95
CA ARG A 108 7.23 -4.33 10.98
C ARG A 108 6.38 -4.24 9.70
N ARG A 109 5.41 -3.33 9.69
CA ARG A 109 4.48 -3.13 8.56
C ARG A 109 4.93 -2.04 7.59
N ASP A 110 5.82 -1.16 8.04
CA ASP A 110 6.29 -0.03 7.27
C ASP A 110 6.99 -0.47 5.98
N PRO A 111 6.69 0.16 4.82
CA PRO A 111 7.38 -0.08 3.55
C PRO A 111 8.89 0.19 3.58
N GLU A 112 9.36 1.12 4.42
CA GLU A 112 10.78 1.44 4.56
C GLU A 112 11.61 0.24 5.02
N LEU A 113 10.98 -0.70 5.77
CA LEU A 113 11.65 -1.95 6.14
C LEU A 113 12.13 -2.71 4.90
N ILE A 114 11.30 -2.81 3.86
CA ILE A 114 11.68 -3.53 2.63
C ILE A 114 12.81 -2.79 1.91
N LYS A 115 12.74 -1.46 1.79
CA LYS A 115 13.77 -0.68 1.10
C LYS A 115 15.13 -0.87 1.76
N THR A 116 15.20 -0.72 3.09
CA THR A 116 16.45 -0.90 3.84
C THR A 116 16.95 -2.34 3.77
N LEU A 117 16.06 -3.34 3.80
CA LEU A 117 16.48 -4.73 3.64
C LEU A 117 17.12 -4.99 2.27
N PHE A 118 16.57 -4.41 1.19
CA PHE A 118 17.20 -4.48 -0.13
C PHE A 118 18.50 -3.70 -0.19
N GLU A 119 18.60 -2.54 0.43
CA GLU A 119 19.84 -1.76 0.52
C GLU A 119 20.97 -2.55 1.20
N LEU A 120 20.65 -3.30 2.25
CA LEU A 120 21.61 -4.16 2.94
C LEU A 120 22.08 -5.37 2.10
N GLU A 121 21.22 -5.92 1.25
CA GLU A 121 21.49 -7.15 0.49
C GLU A 121 21.96 -6.88 -0.95
N VAL A 122 21.73 -5.68 -1.48
CA VAL A 122 21.99 -5.31 -2.88
C VAL A 122 22.99 -4.16 -2.94
N PRO A 123 24.29 -4.44 -3.19
CA PRO A 123 25.30 -3.40 -3.25
C PRO A 123 25.01 -2.31 -4.28
N GLU A 124 24.38 -2.65 -5.40
CA GLU A 124 24.02 -1.71 -6.46
C GLU A 124 22.99 -0.66 -5.98
N ILE A 125 22.16 -0.99 -4.96
CA ILE A 125 21.27 -0.02 -4.30
C ILE A 125 22.06 0.83 -3.32
N ALA A 126 22.90 0.22 -2.49
CA ALA A 126 23.76 0.93 -1.54
C ALA A 126 24.71 1.93 -2.23
N ASP A 127 25.21 1.58 -3.42
CA ASP A 127 26.06 2.43 -4.25
C ASP A 127 25.26 3.49 -5.07
N GLY A 128 23.93 3.49 -5.00
CA GLY A 128 23.07 4.42 -5.73
C GLY A 128 22.97 4.17 -7.24
N LEU A 129 23.44 3.02 -7.73
CA LEU A 129 23.33 2.63 -9.14
C LEU A 129 21.93 2.16 -9.51
N VAL A 130 21.22 1.58 -8.54
CA VAL A 130 19.83 1.13 -8.62
C VAL A 130 19.02 1.83 -7.54
N GLU A 131 17.86 2.32 -7.89
CA GLU A 131 16.94 3.01 -6.97
C GLU A 131 15.63 2.26 -6.85
N ILE A 132 15.06 2.19 -5.63
CA ILE A 132 13.69 1.73 -5.39
C ILE A 132 12.76 2.93 -5.48
N ARG A 133 12.05 3.06 -6.60
CA ARG A 133 11.13 4.17 -6.90
C ARG A 133 9.83 4.10 -6.12
N GLY A 134 9.40 2.91 -5.75
CA GLY A 134 8.16 2.73 -5.02
C GLY A 134 8.03 1.34 -4.40
N VAL A 135 7.23 1.27 -3.34
CA VAL A 135 6.89 0.03 -2.65
C VAL A 135 5.38 0.00 -2.39
N ALA A 136 4.73 -1.06 -2.83
CA ALA A 136 3.36 -1.38 -2.44
C ALA A 136 3.39 -2.67 -1.63
N ARG A 137 2.96 -2.61 -0.37
CA ARG A 137 3.10 -3.70 0.60
C ARG A 137 1.76 -4.12 1.19
N GLU A 138 1.54 -5.42 1.29
CA GLU A 138 0.56 -6.06 2.15
C GLU A 138 1.34 -6.95 3.13
N PRO A 139 1.61 -6.45 4.36
CA PRO A 139 2.54 -7.07 5.29
C PRO A 139 2.21 -8.52 5.59
N GLY A 140 3.22 -9.40 5.50
CA GLY A 140 3.08 -10.83 5.75
C GLY A 140 2.53 -11.65 4.57
N TYR A 141 2.06 -11.01 3.50
CA TYR A 141 1.48 -11.68 2.34
C TYR A 141 2.29 -11.47 1.07
N ARG A 142 2.31 -10.25 0.57
CA ARG A 142 2.98 -9.93 -0.69
C ARG A 142 3.33 -8.46 -0.78
N SER A 143 4.47 -8.18 -1.42
CA SER A 143 4.92 -6.84 -1.74
C SER A 143 5.34 -6.73 -3.19
N LYS A 144 5.20 -5.54 -3.74
CA LYS A 144 5.72 -5.17 -5.05
C LYS A 144 6.66 -3.99 -4.88
N ILE A 145 7.84 -4.08 -5.48
CA ILE A 145 8.81 -2.98 -5.50
C ILE A 145 9.09 -2.57 -6.95
N ALA A 146 9.12 -1.28 -7.19
CA ALA A 146 9.50 -0.70 -8.47
C ALA A 146 10.97 -0.26 -8.40
N VAL A 147 11.80 -0.75 -9.32
CA VAL A 147 13.24 -0.49 -9.34
C VAL A 147 13.66 0.13 -10.66
N GLU A 148 14.57 1.08 -10.58
CA GLU A 148 15.16 1.77 -11.73
C GLU A 148 16.69 1.74 -11.64
N SER A 149 17.37 1.66 -12.79
CA SER A 149 18.82 1.79 -12.87
C SER A 149 19.22 3.15 -13.44
N HIS A 150 20.14 3.83 -12.77
CA HIS A 150 20.76 5.06 -13.25
C HIS A 150 22.05 4.80 -14.04
N ALA A 151 22.56 3.58 -14.02
CA ALA A 151 23.78 3.18 -14.72
C ALA A 151 23.46 2.38 -15.99
N GLN A 152 24.12 2.73 -17.09
CA GLN A 152 24.00 1.99 -18.34
C GLN A 152 24.56 0.56 -18.18
N GLY A 153 23.76 -0.44 -18.63
CA GLY A 153 24.17 -1.84 -18.60
C GLY A 153 23.93 -2.57 -17.27
N VAL A 154 23.36 -1.91 -16.27
CA VAL A 154 22.91 -2.55 -15.02
C VAL A 154 21.44 -2.88 -15.12
N ASP A 155 21.10 -4.17 -15.03
CA ASP A 155 19.72 -4.63 -14.92
C ASP A 155 19.24 -4.48 -13.47
N PRO A 156 18.30 -3.56 -13.17
CA PRO A 156 17.87 -3.30 -11.81
C PRO A 156 17.13 -4.50 -11.20
N VAL A 157 16.38 -5.25 -12.00
CA VAL A 157 15.65 -6.44 -11.54
C VAL A 157 16.64 -7.56 -11.23
N GLY A 158 17.60 -7.82 -12.15
CA GLY A 158 18.64 -8.82 -11.96
C GLY A 158 19.51 -8.54 -10.74
N ALA A 159 19.87 -7.29 -10.48
CA ALA A 159 20.62 -6.85 -9.31
C ALA A 159 19.88 -7.19 -8.00
N CYS A 160 18.59 -6.86 -7.91
CA CYS A 160 17.75 -7.13 -6.73
C CYS A 160 17.46 -8.63 -6.53
N VAL A 161 17.26 -9.38 -7.61
CA VAL A 161 17.04 -10.84 -7.53
C VAL A 161 18.30 -11.56 -7.09
N GLY A 162 19.44 -11.16 -7.66
CA GLY A 162 20.76 -11.77 -7.41
C GLY A 162 20.93 -13.15 -8.04
N PRO A 163 22.12 -13.75 -7.92
CA PRO A 163 22.42 -15.06 -8.50
C PRO A 163 21.45 -16.12 -7.99
N ARG A 164 20.72 -16.76 -8.91
CA ARG A 164 19.70 -17.79 -8.58
C ARG A 164 18.66 -17.33 -7.55
N GLY A 165 18.41 -16.03 -7.44
CA GLY A 165 17.46 -15.46 -6.48
C GLY A 165 17.98 -15.42 -5.03
N SER A 166 19.28 -15.45 -4.80
CA SER A 166 19.85 -15.46 -3.44
C SER A 166 19.48 -14.23 -2.64
N ARG A 167 19.64 -13.03 -3.22
CA ARG A 167 19.40 -11.75 -2.53
C ARG A 167 17.93 -11.59 -2.13
N VAL A 168 17.01 -11.77 -3.07
CA VAL A 168 15.57 -11.67 -2.76
C VAL A 168 15.13 -12.72 -1.73
N ARG A 169 15.72 -13.94 -1.74
CA ARG A 169 15.40 -14.95 -0.71
C ARG A 169 15.87 -14.55 0.68
N MET A 170 17.00 -13.83 0.82
CA MET A 170 17.42 -13.30 2.13
C MET A 170 16.40 -12.32 2.69
N VAL A 171 15.93 -11.38 1.85
CA VAL A 171 14.88 -10.43 2.24
C VAL A 171 13.57 -11.14 2.58
N VAL A 172 13.13 -12.07 1.74
CA VAL A 172 11.92 -12.89 1.99
C VAL A 172 12.03 -13.68 3.30
N SER A 173 13.21 -14.23 3.61
CA SER A 173 13.46 -14.95 4.87
C SER A 173 13.38 -14.03 6.08
N GLU A 174 13.93 -12.82 6.00
CA GLU A 174 13.83 -11.81 7.07
C GLU A 174 12.36 -11.40 7.32
N LEU A 175 11.56 -11.30 6.26
CA LEU A 175 10.13 -11.00 6.30
C LEU A 175 9.24 -12.24 6.52
N ARG A 176 9.83 -13.35 6.99
CA ARG A 176 9.13 -14.58 7.36
C ARG A 176 8.27 -15.19 6.25
N GLY A 177 8.68 -15.04 5.00
CA GLY A 177 8.03 -15.66 3.84
C GLY A 177 7.09 -14.74 3.06
N GLU A 178 7.08 -13.43 3.33
CA GLU A 178 6.37 -12.44 2.53
C GLU A 178 6.89 -12.48 1.08
N LYS A 179 6.01 -12.69 0.10
CA LYS A 179 6.39 -12.77 -1.31
C LYS A 179 6.71 -11.37 -1.85
N ILE A 180 7.79 -11.27 -2.62
CA ILE A 180 8.23 -9.99 -3.18
C ILE A 180 8.31 -10.09 -4.70
N ASP A 181 7.57 -9.21 -5.40
CA ASP A 181 7.66 -9.02 -6.83
C ASP A 181 8.54 -7.80 -7.13
N ILE A 182 9.58 -7.99 -7.92
CA ILE A 182 10.49 -6.93 -8.33
C ILE A 182 10.12 -6.52 -9.76
N ILE A 183 9.78 -5.24 -9.94
CA ILE A 183 9.19 -4.70 -11.16
C ILE A 183 10.10 -3.60 -11.68
N PRO A 184 10.48 -3.63 -12.97
CA PRO A 184 11.22 -2.53 -13.55
C PRO A 184 10.30 -1.30 -13.64
N TRP A 185 10.75 -0.20 -13.07
CA TRP A 185 10.07 1.08 -13.20
C TRP A 185 10.16 1.58 -14.66
N ASN A 186 9.12 2.27 -15.12
CA ASN A 186 9.10 2.87 -16.44
C ASN A 186 8.37 4.20 -16.39
N PRO A 187 8.90 5.27 -17.03
CA PRO A 187 8.23 6.58 -17.07
C PRO A 187 6.93 6.56 -17.88
N GLU A 188 6.77 5.60 -18.81
CA GLU A 188 5.55 5.42 -19.58
C GLU A 188 4.52 4.64 -18.76
N PRO A 189 3.37 5.26 -18.38
CA PRO A 189 2.39 4.65 -17.49
C PRO A 189 1.88 3.30 -17.97
N ALA A 190 1.53 3.19 -19.26
CA ALA A 190 1.00 1.95 -19.84
C ALA A 190 1.98 0.77 -19.65
N ARG A 191 3.26 1.00 -19.88
CA ARG A 191 4.29 -0.02 -19.71
C ARG A 191 4.51 -0.36 -18.23
N PHE A 192 4.48 0.65 -17.37
CA PHE A 192 4.66 0.44 -15.94
C PHE A 192 3.50 -0.36 -15.34
N VAL A 193 2.25 0.00 -15.67
CA VAL A 193 1.05 -0.74 -15.26
C VAL A 193 1.09 -2.19 -15.76
N ALA A 194 1.44 -2.41 -17.04
CA ALA A 194 1.58 -3.76 -17.59
C ALA A 194 2.58 -4.62 -16.80
N LYS A 195 3.73 -4.06 -16.44
CA LYS A 195 4.75 -4.76 -15.64
C LYS A 195 4.33 -4.94 -14.19
N ALA A 196 3.62 -3.97 -13.61
CA ALA A 196 3.14 -4.04 -12.24
C ALA A 196 2.16 -5.19 -12.00
N LEU A 197 1.45 -5.66 -13.02
CA LEU A 197 0.55 -6.82 -12.92
C LEU A 197 1.26 -8.18 -12.99
N SER A 198 2.60 -8.18 -13.13
CA SER A 198 3.36 -9.43 -13.01
C SER A 198 2.91 -10.24 -11.77
N PRO A 199 2.79 -11.60 -11.90
CA PRO A 199 3.27 -12.46 -12.98
C PRO A 199 2.28 -12.65 -14.15
N ALA A 200 1.11 -11.99 -14.15
CA ALA A 200 0.16 -12.09 -15.24
C ALA A 200 0.72 -11.46 -16.53
N ARG A 201 0.36 -12.06 -17.66
CA ARG A 201 0.69 -11.52 -18.97
C ARG A 201 -0.39 -10.52 -19.37
N VAL A 202 0.03 -9.32 -19.73
CA VAL A 202 -0.85 -8.26 -20.21
C VAL A 202 -0.72 -8.18 -21.73
N ARG A 203 -1.84 -8.07 -22.44
CA ARG A 203 -1.87 -7.89 -23.88
C ARG A 203 -1.78 -6.42 -24.23
N GLU A 204 -2.63 -5.60 -23.64
CA GLU A 204 -2.76 -4.18 -23.95
C GLU A 204 -3.12 -3.39 -22.69
N VAL A 205 -2.70 -2.14 -22.63
CA VAL A 205 -3.07 -1.18 -21.57
C VAL A 205 -3.50 0.12 -22.23
N LEU A 206 -4.72 0.50 -21.98
CA LEU A 206 -5.30 1.78 -22.37
C LEU A 206 -5.27 2.70 -21.15
N VAL A 207 -4.60 3.83 -21.27
CA VAL A 207 -4.48 4.80 -20.18
C VAL A 207 -5.28 6.06 -20.49
N ASP A 208 -5.97 6.56 -19.48
CA ASP A 208 -6.61 7.87 -19.49
C ASP A 208 -5.91 8.76 -18.45
N ASP A 209 -5.10 9.68 -18.95
CA ASP A 209 -4.30 10.58 -18.12
C ASP A 209 -5.17 11.58 -17.34
N GLU A 210 -6.37 11.92 -17.82
CA GLU A 210 -7.25 12.90 -17.17
C GLU A 210 -7.88 12.31 -15.89
N SER A 211 -8.30 11.06 -15.96
CA SER A 211 -8.92 10.34 -14.82
C SER A 211 -7.91 9.54 -13.99
N ALA A 212 -6.67 9.39 -14.46
CA ALA A 212 -5.65 8.47 -13.93
C ALA A 212 -6.18 7.02 -13.87
N GLU A 213 -6.93 6.61 -14.89
CA GLU A 213 -7.47 5.26 -15.03
C GLU A 213 -6.71 4.48 -16.12
N ALA A 214 -6.51 3.20 -15.88
CA ALA A 214 -5.87 2.28 -16.81
C ALA A 214 -6.75 1.05 -17.00
N THR A 215 -7.25 0.84 -18.21
CA THR A 215 -7.92 -0.40 -18.60
C THR A 215 -6.89 -1.37 -19.13
N VAL A 216 -6.80 -2.53 -18.50
CA VAL A 216 -5.81 -3.54 -18.81
C VAL A 216 -6.49 -4.76 -19.41
N VAL A 217 -6.17 -5.06 -20.66
CA VAL A 217 -6.67 -6.23 -21.38
C VAL A 217 -5.72 -7.40 -21.18
N VAL A 218 -6.25 -8.49 -20.65
CA VAL A 218 -5.49 -9.72 -20.43
C VAL A 218 -6.12 -10.92 -21.13
N PRO A 219 -5.34 -11.94 -21.54
CA PRO A 219 -5.89 -13.20 -22.00
C PRO A 219 -6.85 -13.81 -20.98
N ASP A 220 -7.90 -14.48 -21.44
CA ASP A 220 -8.95 -15.03 -20.56
C ASP A 220 -8.37 -15.98 -19.48
N ASP A 221 -7.35 -16.76 -19.83
CA ASP A 221 -6.64 -17.66 -18.91
C ASP A 221 -5.81 -16.91 -17.86
N GLN A 222 -5.46 -15.64 -18.08
CA GLN A 222 -4.65 -14.81 -17.19
C GLN A 222 -5.48 -13.92 -16.25
N LEU A 223 -6.79 -13.77 -16.49
CA LEU A 223 -7.64 -12.85 -15.74
C LEU A 223 -7.58 -13.10 -14.23
N SER A 224 -7.75 -14.34 -13.79
CA SER A 224 -7.68 -14.71 -12.37
C SER A 224 -6.30 -14.44 -11.76
N LEU A 225 -5.23 -14.59 -12.54
CA LEU A 225 -3.86 -14.32 -12.10
C LEU A 225 -3.58 -12.82 -11.99
N ALA A 226 -4.10 -12.03 -12.95
CA ALA A 226 -3.98 -10.58 -12.97
C ALA A 226 -4.69 -9.95 -11.76
N ILE A 227 -5.90 -10.41 -11.44
CA ILE A 227 -6.64 -9.98 -10.25
C ILE A 227 -5.95 -10.48 -8.98
N GLY A 228 -5.57 -11.75 -8.96
CA GLY A 228 -4.99 -12.43 -7.80
C GLY A 228 -6.00 -12.78 -6.72
N LYS A 229 -5.57 -13.51 -5.69
CA LYS A 229 -6.43 -13.89 -4.55
C LYS A 229 -6.95 -12.62 -3.86
N GLU A 230 -8.27 -12.51 -3.72
CA GLU A 230 -8.96 -11.36 -3.09
C GLU A 230 -8.60 -10.00 -3.73
N GLY A 231 -8.24 -9.98 -5.01
CA GLY A 231 -7.83 -8.78 -5.72
C GLY A 231 -6.45 -8.22 -5.32
N LEU A 232 -5.65 -9.00 -4.60
CA LEU A 232 -4.40 -8.53 -4.02
C LEU A 232 -3.38 -8.08 -5.08
N ASN A 233 -3.27 -8.81 -6.19
CA ASN A 233 -2.30 -8.46 -7.23
C ASN A 233 -2.67 -7.13 -7.91
N ALA A 234 -3.94 -6.96 -8.28
CA ALA A 234 -4.45 -5.72 -8.86
C ALA A 234 -4.33 -4.52 -7.89
N ARG A 235 -4.71 -4.73 -6.62
CA ARG A 235 -4.63 -3.68 -5.58
C ARG A 235 -3.20 -3.22 -5.31
N LEU A 236 -2.23 -4.16 -5.25
CA LEU A 236 -0.82 -3.81 -5.09
C LEU A 236 -0.26 -3.11 -6.33
N ALA A 237 -0.65 -3.53 -7.53
CA ALA A 237 -0.28 -2.86 -8.76
C ALA A 237 -0.81 -1.42 -8.81
N ALA A 238 -2.08 -1.21 -8.46
CA ALA A 238 -2.68 0.11 -8.39
C ALA A 238 -1.98 1.03 -7.37
N ARG A 239 -1.66 0.51 -6.16
CA ARG A 239 -0.91 1.27 -5.15
C ARG A 239 0.51 1.62 -5.60
N LEU A 240 1.19 0.70 -6.32
CA LEU A 240 2.55 0.89 -6.78
C LEU A 240 2.64 1.93 -7.88
N THR A 241 1.70 1.90 -8.82
CA THR A 241 1.68 2.77 -10.00
C THR A 241 0.99 4.10 -9.75
N GLY A 242 0.09 4.18 -8.76
CA GLY A 242 -0.77 5.34 -8.51
C GLY A 242 -1.96 5.45 -9.47
N TRP A 243 -2.18 4.43 -10.32
CA TRP A 243 -3.27 4.37 -11.28
C TRP A 243 -4.43 3.52 -10.77
N LYS A 244 -5.65 3.92 -11.09
CA LYS A 244 -6.82 3.08 -10.92
C LYS A 244 -6.83 2.05 -12.06
N ILE A 245 -6.68 0.78 -11.72
CA ILE A 245 -6.53 -0.30 -12.70
C ILE A 245 -7.83 -1.07 -12.80
N ASP A 246 -8.42 -1.09 -14.01
CA ASP A 246 -9.51 -1.96 -14.38
C ASP A 246 -8.99 -3.10 -15.27
N ILE A 247 -9.32 -4.35 -14.94
CA ILE A 247 -8.79 -5.53 -15.62
C ILE A 247 -9.94 -6.25 -16.30
N VAL A 248 -9.85 -6.34 -17.62
CA VAL A 248 -10.83 -7.00 -18.47
C VAL A 248 -10.21 -8.14 -19.26
N SER A 249 -10.97 -9.18 -19.54
CA SER A 249 -10.52 -10.25 -20.44
C SER A 249 -10.61 -9.81 -21.90
N GLU A 250 -9.81 -10.47 -22.78
CA GLU A 250 -9.87 -10.21 -24.21
C GLU A 250 -11.27 -10.41 -24.80
N SER A 251 -11.96 -11.46 -24.36
CA SER A 251 -13.31 -11.77 -24.84
C SER A 251 -14.34 -10.74 -24.37
N GLU A 252 -14.21 -10.21 -23.14
CA GLU A 252 -15.06 -9.17 -22.61
C GLU A 252 -14.81 -7.83 -23.30
N PHE A 253 -13.55 -7.47 -23.49
CA PHE A 253 -13.14 -6.25 -24.19
C PHE A 253 -13.64 -6.22 -25.63
N ALA A 254 -13.42 -7.32 -26.39
CA ALA A 254 -13.91 -7.44 -27.76
C ALA A 254 -15.45 -7.33 -27.84
N ARG A 255 -16.18 -7.87 -26.86
CA ARG A 255 -17.64 -7.72 -26.80
C ARG A 255 -18.06 -6.27 -26.57
N THR A 256 -17.40 -5.58 -25.65
CA THR A 256 -17.67 -4.16 -25.35
C THR A 256 -17.35 -3.27 -26.56
N GLU A 257 -16.24 -3.52 -27.26
CA GLU A 257 -15.90 -2.80 -28.49
C GLU A 257 -16.92 -3.07 -29.58
N ALA A 258 -17.36 -4.32 -29.78
CA ALA A 258 -18.39 -4.66 -30.73
C ALA A 258 -19.73 -3.97 -30.41
N GLU A 259 -20.15 -3.98 -29.14
CA GLU A 259 -21.35 -3.28 -28.68
C GLU A 259 -21.23 -1.76 -28.87
N ALA A 260 -20.07 -1.15 -28.65
CA ALA A 260 -19.82 0.26 -28.91
C ALA A 260 -19.80 0.59 -30.40
N ALA A 261 -19.23 -0.28 -31.23
CA ALA A 261 -19.22 -0.12 -32.68
C ALA A 261 -20.61 -0.27 -33.30
N TYR A 262 -21.46 -1.11 -32.73
CA TYR A 262 -22.85 -1.30 -33.19
C TYR A 262 -23.84 -0.34 -32.49
N GLY A 263 -23.47 0.31 -31.37
CA GLY A 263 -24.32 1.24 -30.62
C GLY A 263 -24.32 2.68 -31.17
N GLY A 264 -23.61 2.96 -32.25
CA GLY A 264 -23.41 4.31 -32.81
C GLY A 264 -24.33 4.73 -33.95
N ASP A 265 -25.36 3.97 -34.29
CA ASP A 265 -26.36 4.37 -35.29
C ASP A 265 -27.76 4.35 -34.68
N ASP A 266 -28.33 5.51 -34.47
CA ASP A 266 -29.76 5.72 -34.12
C ASP A 266 -30.72 5.29 -35.26
N ASP A 267 -30.20 4.67 -36.33
CA ASP A 267 -30.92 3.99 -37.39
C ASP A 267 -30.84 2.45 -37.27
N ALA A 268 -30.80 1.91 -36.03
CA ALA A 268 -30.89 0.47 -35.87
C ALA A 268 -32.19 -0.07 -36.42
N GLU A 269 -32.11 -0.60 -37.64
CA GLU A 269 -33.06 -1.56 -38.17
C GLU A 269 -33.42 -2.57 -37.06
N PHE A 270 -34.61 -2.37 -36.53
CA PHE A 270 -35.44 -3.39 -35.85
C PHE A 270 -34.73 -4.52 -35.12
N SER A 271 -34.38 -4.31 -33.86
CA SER A 271 -34.00 -5.37 -32.91
C SER A 271 -35.14 -6.35 -32.57
N GLY A 272 -36.23 -6.29 -33.31
CA GLY A 272 -37.43 -7.15 -33.12
C GLY A 272 -38.24 -6.86 -31.85
N ARG A 273 -37.87 -5.87 -31.03
CA ARG A 273 -38.62 -5.46 -29.82
C ARG A 273 -39.22 -4.08 -29.96
N CYS A 274 -40.44 -3.92 -29.47
CA CYS A 274 -41.17 -2.65 -29.47
C CYS A 274 -40.38 -1.53 -28.70
N ALA A 275 -40.24 -0.38 -29.37
CA ALA A 275 -39.53 0.78 -28.82
C ALA A 275 -40.33 1.58 -27.75
N ALA A 276 -41.63 1.29 -27.57
CA ALA A 276 -42.48 2.01 -26.61
C ALA A 276 -42.04 1.79 -25.15
N VAL A 277 -41.96 2.87 -24.36
CA VAL A 277 -41.74 2.84 -22.92
C VAL A 277 -43.09 2.95 -22.24
N LEU A 278 -43.39 2.00 -21.37
CA LEU A 278 -44.62 1.96 -20.59
C LEU A 278 -44.60 3.00 -19.50
N SER A 279 -45.77 3.37 -18.95
CA SER A 279 -45.92 4.31 -17.80
C SER A 279 -45.14 3.87 -16.56
N THR A 280 -44.68 2.63 -16.50
CA THR A 280 -43.81 2.07 -15.46
C THR A 280 -42.33 2.33 -15.68
N GLY A 281 -41.93 3.04 -16.75
CA GLY A 281 -40.52 3.29 -17.11
C GLY A 281 -39.80 2.09 -17.75
N LYS A 282 -40.47 0.96 -17.97
CA LYS A 282 -39.90 -0.22 -18.63
C LYS A 282 -40.29 -0.29 -20.10
N ARG A 283 -39.39 -0.79 -20.97
CA ARG A 283 -39.68 -1.03 -22.38
C ARG A 283 -40.77 -2.10 -22.52
N CYS A 284 -41.62 -1.93 -23.57
CA CYS A 284 -42.61 -2.92 -23.90
C CYS A 284 -41.97 -4.28 -24.22
N PRO A 285 -42.45 -5.38 -23.63
CA PRO A 285 -41.87 -6.72 -23.83
C PRO A 285 -42.23 -7.33 -25.20
N ASN A 286 -43.15 -6.75 -25.96
CA ASN A 286 -43.65 -7.31 -27.21
C ASN A 286 -42.68 -7.10 -28.38
N THR A 287 -42.73 -8.01 -29.35
CA THR A 287 -41.99 -7.92 -30.61
C THR A 287 -42.59 -6.80 -31.48
N SER A 288 -41.77 -6.02 -32.18
CA SER A 288 -42.21 -5.03 -33.15
C SER A 288 -42.80 -5.70 -34.38
N LEU A 289 -43.73 -5.02 -35.06
CA LEU A 289 -44.28 -5.50 -36.34
C LEU A 289 -43.23 -5.35 -37.46
N PRO A 290 -43.23 -6.23 -38.47
CA PRO A 290 -42.37 -6.07 -39.64
C PRO A 290 -42.55 -4.68 -40.27
N GLY A 291 -41.45 -3.93 -40.40
CA GLY A 291 -41.46 -2.56 -40.92
C GLY A 291 -41.93 -1.48 -39.95
N SER A 292 -42.05 -1.76 -38.63
CA SER A 292 -42.42 -0.78 -37.60
C SER A 292 -41.56 -0.90 -36.37
N LYS A 293 -41.20 0.24 -35.75
CA LYS A 293 -40.52 0.30 -34.45
C LYS A 293 -41.43 -0.16 -33.29
N TYR A 294 -42.75 -0.35 -33.50
CA TYR A 294 -43.75 -0.60 -32.49
C TYR A 294 -44.52 -1.91 -32.70
N CYS A 295 -45.05 -2.50 -31.62
CA CYS A 295 -45.76 -3.78 -31.63
C CYS A 295 -47.22 -3.74 -32.05
N GLY A 296 -47.73 -2.61 -32.55
CA GLY A 296 -49.09 -2.46 -33.03
C GLY A 296 -50.17 -2.27 -31.93
N ILE A 297 -49.78 -2.21 -30.64
CA ILE A 297 -50.71 -1.87 -29.59
C ILE A 297 -51.11 -0.37 -29.71
N PRO A 298 -52.42 -0.03 -29.70
CA PRO A 298 -52.85 1.36 -29.72
C PRO A 298 -52.21 2.15 -28.54
N GLY A 299 -51.66 3.32 -28.82
CA GLY A 299 -50.93 4.12 -27.82
C GLY A 299 -49.41 3.96 -27.81
N HIS A 300 -48.86 2.89 -28.41
CA HIS A 300 -47.40 2.74 -28.51
C HIS A 300 -46.80 3.55 -29.67
N ARG A 301 -47.63 3.99 -30.64
CA ARG A 301 -47.20 4.87 -31.74
C ARG A 301 -47.23 6.35 -31.34
N ASP A 302 -48.00 6.73 -30.33
CA ASP A 302 -48.26 8.15 -30.00
C ASP A 302 -47.23 8.71 -29.00
N VAL A 303 -46.38 7.88 -28.39
CA VAL A 303 -45.38 8.32 -27.42
C VAL A 303 -44.13 8.90 -28.09
N GLY A 304 -43.89 8.62 -29.36
CA GLY A 304 -42.75 9.13 -30.15
C GLY A 304 -43.01 10.42 -30.93
N GLY A 305 -44.24 10.98 -30.87
CA GLY A 305 -44.67 12.14 -31.66
C GLY A 305 -44.83 13.48 -30.90
N LYS A 306 -44.35 13.58 -29.67
CA LYS A 306 -44.51 14.79 -28.85
C LYS A 306 -43.22 15.56 -28.51
N GLU A 307 -42.19 15.36 -29.27
CA GLU A 307 -41.00 16.25 -29.20
C GLU A 307 -40.81 16.99 -30.51
N GLY A 308 -41.69 17.95 -30.82
CA GLY A 308 -41.52 18.72 -32.04
C GLY A 308 -42.64 19.71 -32.40
N GLU A 309 -43.35 20.29 -31.42
CA GLU A 309 -44.19 21.47 -31.70
C GLU A 309 -44.46 22.25 -30.42
N ALA A 310 -43.53 23.12 -30.04
CA ALA A 310 -43.81 24.25 -29.18
C ALA A 310 -42.72 25.32 -29.35
N SER A 311 -42.77 26.03 -30.47
CA SER A 311 -42.31 27.42 -30.53
C SER A 311 -42.60 27.94 -31.94
N VAL A 312 -43.78 28.61 -32.11
CA VAL A 312 -43.99 29.84 -32.89
C VAL A 312 -45.42 30.32 -32.63
N GLU A 313 -45.52 31.63 -32.28
CA GLU A 313 -46.66 32.55 -32.13
C GLU A 313 -47.09 32.82 -30.68
N ALA A 314 -46.80 33.99 -30.13
CA ALA A 314 -47.10 35.38 -30.37
C ALA A 314 -46.39 36.22 -29.26
#